data_f2e74374eaa3f6340ecedf39fed59ed4
#
_entry.id   f2e74374eaa3f6340ecedf39fed59ed4
#
_cell.length_a   1.000
_cell.length_b   1.000
_cell.length_c   1.000
_cell.angle_alpha   90.00
_cell.angle_beta   90.00
_cell.angle_gamma   90.00
#
_symmetry.space_group_name_H-M   'P 1'
#
loop_
_entity.id
_entity.type
_entity.pdbx_description
1 polymer ?
#
loop_
_entity_poly.entity_id
_entity_poly.type
_entity_poly.pdbx_seq_one_letter_code
_entity_poly.pdbx_strand_id
1 'polypeptide(L)'
;EITGSLGVTGSVSFSTEITTVGANAWSTGGSLSSPRIGLAGAGTQTAGLAFGGNDTDPDTCTEEYNGVSWSSQNPLINEASCLAGAGTQTSALAFGGRAYGLPPLSCTEEYDGSSWSAGGALSTARYNLGGAGTQNAALAFGGYSNYDTEEYNGTSWSTPAGANLSIMRCGPAGAGTQNAALAIGGYDGNNSINVSITEEYNGASWSSGGSLSTARFSLAAAGIQSAALAFGGDDDINPLSCTEEYDGTSWSAGSALSTARYLLAGAGTQNAALAFGGYSGTISGCTEEYSPSTTLALTKTFDYSGSTGAVILSQVSSSLNFTDDTAAATGGIPLGGLYRNGN
;
A
#
# COMPACT_ATOMS: atom_id res chain seq x y z
N GLU A 1 11.87 21.51 -41.00
CA GLU A 1 12.60 21.00 -42.19
C GLU A 1 13.92 21.74 -42.26
N ILE A 2 15.05 21.02 -42.12
CA ILE A 2 16.39 21.58 -42.35
C ILE A 2 16.78 21.16 -43.77
N THR A 3 16.61 22.04 -44.72
CA THR A 3 17.07 21.85 -46.11
C THR A 3 18.48 22.49 -46.23
N GLY A 4 19.51 21.69 -46.00
CA GLY A 4 20.91 22.05 -46.19
C GLY A 4 21.82 20.87 -45.89
N SER A 5 22.87 20.64 -46.66
CA SER A 5 23.88 19.63 -46.33
C SER A 5 24.74 20.09 -45.20
N LEU A 6 24.61 19.49 -44.00
CA LEU A 6 25.50 19.68 -42.87
C LEU A 6 26.72 18.77 -43.08
N GLY A 7 27.86 19.34 -43.44
CA GLY A 7 29.13 18.63 -43.45
C GLY A 7 29.61 18.43 -42.01
N VAL A 8 29.33 17.29 -41.40
CA VAL A 8 29.80 16.96 -40.06
C VAL A 8 31.06 16.09 -40.17
N THR A 9 32.20 16.63 -39.79
CA THR A 9 33.40 15.87 -39.48
C THR A 9 33.42 15.56 -38.00
N GLY A 10 32.75 14.44 -37.60
CA GLY A 10 32.63 14.03 -36.22
C GLY A 10 31.36 13.22 -35.96
N SER A 11 31.18 12.66 -34.79
CA SER A 11 29.97 11.94 -34.34
C SER A 11 28.86 12.93 -33.98
N VAL A 12 27.64 12.71 -34.53
CA VAL A 12 26.42 13.43 -34.13
C VAL A 12 25.58 12.49 -33.29
N SER A 13 25.39 12.81 -32.01
CA SER A 13 24.51 12.05 -31.11
C SER A 13 23.15 12.73 -31.07
N PHE A 14 22.10 11.97 -31.39
CA PHE A 14 20.71 12.38 -31.13
C PHE A 14 20.19 11.50 -29.99
N SER A 15 19.79 12.09 -28.86
CA SER A 15 19.03 11.38 -27.82
C SER A 15 17.54 11.67 -28.02
N THR A 16 16.76 10.64 -28.30
CA THR A 16 15.31 10.70 -28.17
C THR A 16 14.89 9.86 -26.99
N GLU A 17 14.32 10.49 -25.95
CA GLU A 17 13.61 9.78 -24.91
C GLU A 17 12.24 9.36 -25.45
N ILE A 18 12.03 8.05 -25.56
CA ILE A 18 10.69 7.50 -25.73
C ILE A 18 10.24 7.11 -24.32
N THR A 19 9.46 7.98 -23.69
CA THR A 19 8.83 7.69 -22.40
C THR A 19 7.54 6.93 -22.66
N THR A 20 7.53 5.63 -22.47
CA THR A 20 6.27 4.90 -22.32
C THR A 20 5.87 5.03 -20.85
N VAL A 21 4.92 5.92 -20.57
CA VAL A 21 4.30 6.03 -19.25
C VAL A 21 3.23 4.93 -19.16
N GLY A 22 3.59 3.77 -18.60
CA GLY A 22 2.59 2.84 -18.08
C GLY A 22 1.92 3.49 -16.86
N ALA A 23 0.62 3.32 -16.66
CA ALA A 23 -0.02 3.72 -15.40
C ALA A 23 0.51 2.83 -14.26
N ASN A 24 0.62 3.38 -13.05
CA ASN A 24 0.79 2.57 -11.85
C ASN A 24 -0.27 1.45 -11.86
N ALA A 25 0.05 0.25 -11.46
CA ALA A 25 -0.86 -0.88 -11.59
C ALA A 25 -0.77 -1.85 -10.42
N TRP A 26 -1.92 -2.46 -10.10
CA TRP A 26 -1.99 -3.62 -9.24
C TRP A 26 -1.75 -4.89 -10.06
N SER A 27 -0.97 -5.80 -9.53
CA SER A 27 -0.71 -7.14 -10.08
C SER A 27 -0.98 -8.19 -9.01
N THR A 28 -1.37 -9.39 -9.43
CA THR A 28 -1.67 -10.48 -8.51
C THR A 28 -0.40 -11.02 -7.86
N GLY A 29 -0.38 -11.06 -6.52
CA GLY A 29 0.63 -11.75 -5.71
C GLY A 29 0.16 -13.11 -5.24
N GLY A 30 1.00 -13.81 -4.45
CA GLY A 30 0.64 -15.08 -3.81
C GLY A 30 -0.47 -14.88 -2.77
N SER A 31 -1.48 -15.76 -2.76
CA SER A 31 -2.61 -15.67 -1.81
C SER A 31 -2.22 -16.07 -0.40
N LEU A 32 -2.87 -15.48 0.61
CA LEU A 32 -2.86 -15.96 1.99
C LEU A 32 -3.25 -17.45 2.04
N SER A 33 -2.66 -18.21 2.93
CA SER A 33 -3.02 -19.60 3.17
C SER A 33 -4.39 -19.73 3.86
N SER A 34 -4.74 -18.77 4.69
CA SER A 34 -6.05 -18.62 5.34
C SER A 34 -6.74 -17.34 4.87
N PRO A 35 -7.77 -17.41 4.01
CA PRO A 35 -8.56 -16.23 3.63
C PRO A 35 -9.20 -15.57 4.85
N ARG A 36 -9.08 -14.25 4.99
CA ARG A 36 -9.51 -13.52 6.21
C ARG A 36 -9.98 -12.11 5.91
N ILE A 37 -10.87 -11.61 6.77
CA ILE A 37 -11.35 -10.22 6.80
C ILE A 37 -10.97 -9.54 8.12
N GLY A 38 -10.89 -8.24 8.14
CA GLY A 38 -10.61 -7.49 9.37
C GLY A 38 -9.27 -7.85 10.01
N LEU A 39 -8.32 -8.32 9.21
CA LEU A 39 -6.94 -8.57 9.59
C LEU A 39 -6.15 -7.26 9.60
N ALA A 40 -5.01 -7.25 10.28
CA ALA A 40 -4.06 -6.15 10.22
C ALA A 40 -2.82 -6.54 9.41
N GLY A 41 -2.08 -5.52 9.02
CA GLY A 41 -0.85 -5.66 8.24
C GLY A 41 0.28 -4.77 8.74
N ALA A 42 1.51 -5.20 8.43
CA ALA A 42 2.74 -4.44 8.65
C ALA A 42 3.77 -4.79 7.56
N GLY A 43 4.86 -4.03 7.49
CA GLY A 43 5.98 -4.33 6.62
C GLY A 43 5.98 -3.60 5.29
N THR A 44 6.56 -4.25 4.28
CA THR A 44 6.74 -3.73 2.92
C THR A 44 6.05 -4.63 1.90
N GLN A 45 6.00 -4.19 0.63
CA GLN A 45 5.44 -4.99 -0.46
C GLN A 45 6.08 -6.38 -0.58
N THR A 46 7.41 -6.47 -0.41
CA THR A 46 8.17 -7.72 -0.56
C THR A 46 8.47 -8.41 0.77
N ALA A 47 8.10 -7.82 1.89
CA ALA A 47 8.26 -8.34 3.24
C ALA A 47 7.07 -7.89 4.09
N GLY A 48 5.89 -8.42 3.78
CA GLY A 48 4.62 -8.14 4.44
C GLY A 48 4.36 -9.10 5.59
N LEU A 49 3.61 -8.64 6.59
CA LEU A 49 3.10 -9.44 7.69
C LEU A 49 1.58 -9.26 7.76
N ALA A 50 0.86 -10.37 7.81
CA ALA A 50 -0.58 -10.44 8.00
C ALA A 50 -0.90 -11.13 9.33
N PHE A 51 -1.72 -10.53 10.18
CA PHE A 51 -2.05 -11.11 11.47
C PHE A 51 -3.47 -10.81 11.93
N GLY A 52 -4.02 -11.74 12.72
CA GLY A 52 -5.40 -11.68 13.17
C GLY A 52 -6.41 -11.79 12.03
N GLY A 53 -7.60 -11.28 12.26
CA GLY A 53 -8.71 -11.30 11.32
C GLY A 53 -9.77 -12.30 11.68
N ASN A 54 -10.57 -12.67 10.69
CA ASN A 54 -11.71 -13.57 10.87
C ASN A 54 -11.98 -14.29 9.55
N ASP A 55 -12.19 -15.61 9.60
CA ASP A 55 -12.80 -16.40 8.51
C ASP A 55 -14.25 -16.79 8.87
N THR A 56 -14.44 -17.71 9.78
CA THR A 56 -15.72 -18.10 10.41
C THR A 56 -15.74 -17.75 11.90
N ASP A 57 -14.56 -17.69 12.53
CA ASP A 57 -14.31 -17.28 13.92
C ASP A 57 -13.08 -16.36 13.95
N PRO A 58 -12.93 -15.49 14.98
CA PRO A 58 -11.72 -14.66 15.15
C PRO A 58 -10.46 -15.51 15.15
N ASP A 59 -9.43 -15.03 14.49
CA ASP A 59 -8.23 -15.81 14.20
C ASP A 59 -6.99 -15.23 14.90
N THR A 60 -6.07 -16.12 15.26
CA THR A 60 -4.74 -15.79 15.76
C THR A 60 -3.68 -15.89 14.68
N CYS A 61 -4.03 -16.31 13.46
CA CYS A 61 -3.10 -16.60 12.37
C CYS A 61 -2.17 -15.44 12.09
N THR A 62 -0.89 -15.75 11.92
CA THR A 62 0.15 -14.86 11.42
C THR A 62 0.79 -15.47 10.19
N GLU A 63 0.95 -14.68 9.13
CA GLU A 63 1.61 -15.10 7.90
C GLU A 63 2.61 -14.03 7.44
N GLU A 64 3.76 -14.47 6.93
CA GLU A 64 4.81 -13.63 6.35
C GLU A 64 4.86 -13.77 4.84
N TYR A 65 4.95 -12.63 4.14
CA TYR A 65 5.10 -12.53 2.69
C TYR A 65 6.57 -12.31 2.32
N ASN A 66 7.07 -13.06 1.33
CA ASN A 66 8.44 -12.96 0.86
C ASN A 66 8.58 -12.29 -0.51
N GLY A 67 7.52 -11.60 -0.99
CA GLY A 67 7.45 -11.03 -2.32
C GLY A 67 6.89 -12.00 -3.38
N VAL A 68 6.59 -13.26 -3.02
CA VAL A 68 6.06 -14.27 -3.94
C VAL A 68 4.92 -15.07 -3.28
N SER A 69 5.10 -15.45 -2.03
CA SER A 69 4.17 -16.33 -1.32
C SER A 69 4.13 -16.01 0.18
N TRP A 70 3.00 -16.38 0.81
CA TRP A 70 2.83 -16.31 2.26
C TRP A 70 3.25 -17.62 2.93
N SER A 71 3.78 -17.52 4.13
CA SER A 71 4.15 -18.65 4.99
C SER A 71 3.64 -18.42 6.41
N SER A 72 3.03 -19.45 7.01
CA SER A 72 2.51 -19.39 8.39
C SER A 72 3.63 -19.23 9.40
N GLN A 73 3.37 -18.39 10.41
CA GLN A 73 4.24 -18.11 11.54
C GLN A 73 3.53 -18.41 12.86
N ASN A 74 4.21 -18.20 13.98
CA ASN A 74 3.61 -18.35 15.31
C ASN A 74 2.42 -17.37 15.47
N PRO A 75 1.28 -17.88 15.98
CA PRO A 75 0.06 -17.10 16.08
C PRO A 75 0.12 -16.01 17.16
N LEU A 76 -0.79 -15.02 17.05
CA LEU A 76 -1.13 -14.10 18.14
C LEU A 76 -1.50 -14.87 19.41
N ILE A 77 -1.28 -14.27 20.56
CA ILE A 77 -1.67 -14.82 21.88
C ILE A 77 -3.20 -14.78 22.03
N ASN A 78 -3.82 -13.67 21.55
CA ASN A 78 -5.24 -13.44 21.67
C ASN A 78 -5.90 -13.42 20.29
N GLU A 79 -7.06 -14.09 20.16
CA GLU A 79 -7.90 -13.94 18.98
C GLU A 79 -8.36 -12.50 18.83
N ALA A 80 -8.12 -11.91 17.65
CA ALA A 80 -8.53 -10.54 17.37
C ALA A 80 -8.87 -10.34 15.89
N SER A 81 -10.01 -9.71 15.63
CA SER A 81 -10.41 -9.18 14.34
C SER A 81 -10.65 -7.68 14.43
N CYS A 82 -10.61 -6.96 13.30
CA CYS A 82 -10.79 -5.51 13.26
C CYS A 82 -9.82 -4.78 14.21
N LEU A 83 -8.61 -5.32 14.35
CA LEU A 83 -7.47 -4.77 15.08
C LEU A 83 -6.69 -3.85 14.15
N ALA A 84 -5.75 -3.09 14.72
CA ALA A 84 -4.78 -2.31 13.96
C ALA A 84 -3.37 -2.90 14.10
N GLY A 85 -2.51 -2.51 13.17
CA GLY A 85 -1.11 -2.91 13.14
C GLY A 85 -0.17 -1.75 12.82
N ALA A 86 1.10 -1.93 13.23
CA ALA A 86 2.19 -1.02 12.91
C ALA A 86 3.51 -1.80 12.82
N GLY A 87 4.52 -1.23 12.16
CA GLY A 87 5.87 -1.80 12.17
C GLY A 87 6.31 -2.47 10.87
N THR A 88 7.18 -3.45 11.01
CA THR A 88 7.79 -4.20 9.90
C THR A 88 7.45 -5.68 10.02
N GLN A 89 7.82 -6.49 9.01
CA GLN A 89 7.62 -7.93 9.05
C GLN A 89 8.27 -8.59 10.28
N THR A 90 9.44 -8.12 10.70
CA THR A 90 10.22 -8.70 11.81
C THR A 90 10.11 -7.94 13.13
N SER A 91 9.34 -6.84 13.17
CA SER A 91 9.14 -6.00 14.36
C SER A 91 7.80 -5.28 14.22
N ALA A 92 6.72 -5.98 14.57
CA ALA A 92 5.36 -5.49 14.41
C ALA A 92 4.63 -5.35 15.75
N LEU A 93 3.60 -4.53 15.74
CA LEU A 93 2.69 -4.31 16.84
C LEU A 93 1.26 -4.60 16.39
N ALA A 94 0.54 -5.43 17.13
CA ALA A 94 -0.88 -5.69 17.01
C ALA A 94 -1.60 -5.06 18.19
N PHE A 95 -2.68 -4.31 18.00
CA PHE A 95 -3.38 -3.65 19.09
C PHE A 95 -4.87 -3.45 18.85
N GLY A 96 -5.65 -3.54 19.94
CA GLY A 96 -7.10 -3.45 19.90
C GLY A 96 -7.76 -4.63 19.21
N GLY A 97 -8.91 -4.37 18.60
CA GLY A 97 -9.71 -5.41 17.95
C GLY A 97 -10.81 -5.97 18.83
N ARG A 98 -11.38 -7.08 18.39
CA ARG A 98 -12.38 -7.83 19.14
C ARG A 98 -12.33 -9.32 18.83
N ALA A 99 -12.62 -10.15 19.82
CA ALA A 99 -12.95 -11.55 19.62
C ALA A 99 -14.48 -11.69 19.42
N TYR A 100 -14.93 -12.77 18.76
CA TYR A 100 -16.34 -12.97 18.46
C TYR A 100 -17.21 -13.05 19.73
N GLY A 101 -18.27 -12.26 19.77
CA GLY A 101 -19.20 -12.25 20.91
C GLY A 101 -18.63 -11.65 22.20
N LEU A 102 -17.40 -11.15 22.20
CA LEU A 102 -16.74 -10.55 23.35
C LEU A 102 -16.67 -9.00 23.22
N PRO A 103 -16.49 -8.28 24.35
CA PRO A 103 -16.22 -6.86 24.32
C PRO A 103 -14.98 -6.49 23.48
N PRO A 104 -14.83 -5.22 23.09
CA PRO A 104 -13.59 -4.73 22.47
C PRO A 104 -12.36 -5.04 23.31
N LEU A 105 -11.23 -5.25 22.64
CA LEU A 105 -9.95 -5.55 23.28
C LEU A 105 -9.11 -4.28 23.46
N SER A 106 -8.35 -4.25 24.56
CA SER A 106 -7.27 -3.29 24.79
C SER A 106 -5.88 -3.93 24.64
N CYS A 107 -5.83 -5.22 24.30
CA CYS A 107 -4.57 -5.96 24.18
C CYS A 107 -3.64 -5.31 23.16
N THR A 108 -2.36 -5.37 23.47
CA THR A 108 -1.26 -5.07 22.55
C THR A 108 -0.32 -6.25 22.56
N GLU A 109 0.14 -6.66 21.40
CA GLU A 109 1.12 -7.74 21.23
C GLU A 109 2.27 -7.27 20.33
N GLU A 110 3.48 -7.68 20.69
CA GLU A 110 4.73 -7.33 20.03
C GLU A 110 5.32 -8.56 19.33
N TYR A 111 5.61 -8.43 18.03
CA TYR A 111 6.24 -9.46 17.21
C TYR A 111 7.73 -9.24 17.08
N ASP A 112 8.55 -10.26 17.36
CA ASP A 112 10.02 -10.20 17.27
C ASP A 112 10.61 -10.81 15.99
N GLY A 113 9.77 -11.11 15.00
CA GLY A 113 10.15 -11.82 13.77
C GLY A 113 10.01 -13.33 13.89
N SER A 114 9.56 -13.85 15.05
CA SER A 114 9.31 -15.27 15.23
C SER A 114 8.11 -15.56 16.12
N SER A 115 7.84 -14.73 17.11
CA SER A 115 6.76 -14.94 18.10
C SER A 115 6.17 -13.64 18.60
N TRP A 116 4.95 -13.72 19.10
CA TRP A 116 4.26 -12.61 19.74
C TRP A 116 4.43 -12.64 21.27
N SER A 117 4.58 -11.50 21.86
CA SER A 117 4.62 -11.29 23.30
C SER A 117 3.69 -10.17 23.73
N ALA A 118 3.18 -10.21 24.97
CA ALA A 118 2.26 -9.18 25.45
C ALA A 118 2.98 -7.85 25.66
N GLY A 119 2.44 -6.77 25.10
CA GLY A 119 2.81 -5.38 25.31
C GLY A 119 1.88 -4.66 26.28
N GLY A 120 2.11 -3.36 26.50
CA GLY A 120 1.24 -2.51 27.30
C GLY A 120 -0.13 -2.31 26.66
N ALA A 121 -1.21 -2.45 27.43
CA ALA A 121 -2.57 -2.34 26.91
C ALA A 121 -2.95 -0.89 26.56
N LEU A 122 -3.82 -0.71 25.54
CA LEU A 122 -4.52 0.55 25.29
C LEU A 122 -5.29 1.00 26.53
N SER A 123 -5.40 2.30 26.75
CA SER A 123 -6.20 2.84 27.85
C SER A 123 -7.71 2.64 27.62
N THR A 124 -8.12 2.62 26.35
CA THR A 124 -9.51 2.38 25.94
C THR A 124 -9.58 1.20 24.98
N ALA A 125 -10.31 0.15 25.38
CA ALA A 125 -10.57 -1.01 24.52
C ALA A 125 -11.39 -0.58 23.30
N ARG A 126 -10.94 -0.94 22.08
CA ARG A 126 -11.58 -0.52 20.82
C ARG A 126 -11.26 -1.44 19.65
N TYR A 127 -12.14 -1.44 18.67
CA TYR A 127 -12.00 -2.18 17.41
C TYR A 127 -12.35 -1.29 16.22
N ASN A 128 -12.03 -1.69 15.01
CA ASN A 128 -12.14 -0.88 13.79
C ASN A 128 -11.41 0.48 13.94
N LEU A 129 -10.25 0.45 14.56
CA LEU A 129 -9.40 1.62 14.77
C LEU A 129 -8.37 1.73 13.65
N GLY A 130 -7.85 2.94 13.45
CA GLY A 130 -6.69 3.18 12.60
C GLY A 130 -5.39 3.03 13.39
N GLY A 131 -4.32 2.66 12.68
CA GLY A 131 -2.99 2.53 13.23
C GLY A 131 -1.92 3.06 12.29
N ALA A 132 -0.82 3.56 12.85
CA ALA A 132 0.36 4.01 12.11
C ALA A 132 1.63 3.86 12.97
N GLY A 133 2.81 3.95 12.34
CA GLY A 133 4.08 4.00 13.05
C GLY A 133 4.88 2.72 13.01
N THR A 134 5.64 2.49 14.08
CA THR A 134 6.52 1.34 14.26
C THR A 134 6.16 0.57 15.53
N GLN A 135 6.74 -0.61 15.76
CA GLN A 135 6.52 -1.38 16.98
C GLN A 135 6.76 -0.56 18.26
N ASN A 136 7.83 0.25 18.28
CA ASN A 136 8.22 1.01 19.49
C ASN A 136 7.68 2.45 19.51
N ALA A 137 7.01 2.90 18.43
CA ALA A 137 6.46 4.23 18.31
C ALA A 137 5.23 4.16 17.41
N ALA A 138 4.12 3.64 17.95
CA ALA A 138 2.87 3.46 17.26
C ALA A 138 1.83 4.50 17.67
N LEU A 139 0.88 4.74 16.78
CA LEU A 139 -0.27 5.59 16.97
C LEU A 139 -1.54 4.78 16.78
N ALA A 140 -2.47 4.86 17.73
CA ALA A 140 -3.81 4.30 17.65
C ALA A 140 -4.82 5.45 17.64
N PHE A 141 -5.78 5.45 16.72
CA PHE A 141 -6.78 6.53 16.64
C PHE A 141 -8.14 6.03 16.16
N GLY A 142 -9.18 6.70 16.60
CA GLY A 142 -10.56 6.36 16.24
C GLY A 142 -10.97 4.97 16.76
N GLY A 143 -11.86 4.33 16.02
CA GLY A 143 -12.48 3.06 16.36
C GLY A 143 -13.99 3.23 16.61
N TYR A 144 -14.67 2.13 16.86
CA TYR A 144 -16.11 2.14 17.12
C TYR A 144 -16.44 3.03 18.34
N SER A 145 -17.26 4.04 18.12
CA SER A 145 -17.68 5.04 19.14
C SER A 145 -16.52 5.79 19.82
N ASN A 146 -15.41 5.98 19.10
CA ASN A 146 -14.22 6.62 19.64
C ASN A 146 -13.58 7.61 18.65
N TYR A 147 -12.99 8.69 19.18
CA TYR A 147 -12.19 9.68 18.44
C TYR A 147 -10.82 9.93 19.07
N ASP A 148 -10.52 9.24 20.19
CA ASP A 148 -9.28 9.42 20.93
C ASP A 148 -8.07 8.90 20.15
N THR A 149 -6.93 9.53 20.44
CA THR A 149 -5.62 9.11 19.94
C THR A 149 -4.77 8.66 21.13
N GLU A 150 -4.06 7.55 20.96
CA GLU A 150 -3.09 7.04 21.92
C GLU A 150 -1.74 6.80 21.22
N GLU A 151 -0.66 7.12 21.93
CA GLU A 151 0.73 6.94 21.49
C GLU A 151 1.42 5.85 22.31
N TYR A 152 2.07 4.92 21.60
CA TYR A 152 2.88 3.84 22.18
C TYR A 152 4.35 4.23 22.20
N ASN A 153 5.01 4.02 23.34
CA ASN A 153 6.43 4.35 23.53
C ASN A 153 7.35 3.12 23.60
N GLY A 154 6.88 1.97 23.10
CA GLY A 154 7.59 0.70 23.22
C GLY A 154 7.33 -0.07 24.52
N THR A 155 6.49 0.47 25.42
CA THR A 155 6.15 -0.19 26.69
C THR A 155 4.71 0.06 27.12
N SER A 156 4.19 1.25 26.89
CA SER A 156 2.85 1.67 27.32
C SER A 156 2.24 2.68 26.36
N TRP A 157 0.91 2.72 26.35
CA TRP A 157 0.13 3.73 25.66
C TRP A 157 -0.13 4.94 26.54
N SER A 158 -0.18 6.11 25.94
CA SER A 158 -0.55 7.37 26.59
C SER A 158 -1.44 8.20 25.66
N THR A 159 -2.38 8.96 26.23
CA THR A 159 -3.28 9.82 25.48
C THR A 159 -2.75 11.25 25.50
N PRO A 160 -2.24 11.77 24.35
CA PRO A 160 -1.78 13.16 24.27
C PRO A 160 -2.96 14.13 24.44
N ALA A 161 -2.75 15.20 25.20
CA ALA A 161 -3.81 16.17 25.46
C ALA A 161 -4.20 16.92 24.19
N GLY A 162 -5.49 16.86 23.82
CA GLY A 162 -6.02 17.56 22.64
C GLY A 162 -5.77 16.86 21.29
N ALA A 163 -5.26 15.63 21.31
CA ALA A 163 -4.97 14.85 20.11
C ALA A 163 -6.15 14.01 19.61
N ASN A 164 -7.36 14.53 19.71
CA ASN A 164 -8.54 13.81 19.24
C ASN A 164 -8.81 14.10 17.76
N LEU A 165 -9.30 13.10 17.04
CA LEU A 165 -9.90 13.31 15.71
C LEU A 165 -11.08 14.30 15.81
N SER A 166 -11.36 15.02 14.74
CA SER A 166 -12.45 16.00 14.69
C SER A 166 -13.83 15.36 14.84
N ILE A 167 -13.97 14.09 14.45
CA ILE A 167 -15.20 13.28 14.56
C ILE A 167 -14.89 11.85 14.96
N MET A 168 -15.86 11.15 15.56
CA MET A 168 -15.77 9.71 15.78
C MET A 168 -15.75 8.97 14.44
N ARG A 169 -14.71 8.15 14.20
CA ARG A 169 -14.58 7.38 12.97
C ARG A 169 -14.31 5.92 13.24
N CYS A 170 -15.21 5.07 12.75
CA CYS A 170 -15.08 3.61 12.73
C CYS A 170 -14.47 3.20 11.40
N GLY A 171 -13.47 2.33 11.42
CA GLY A 171 -12.81 1.80 10.23
C GLY A 171 -12.09 2.84 9.35
N PRO A 172 -11.41 3.87 9.92
CA PRO A 172 -10.50 4.69 9.14
C PRO A 172 -9.25 3.88 8.79
N ALA A 173 -8.64 4.15 7.65
CA ALA A 173 -7.29 3.65 7.38
C ALA A 173 -6.24 4.58 8.02
N GLY A 174 -5.08 3.99 8.34
CA GLY A 174 -3.94 4.71 8.85
C GLY A 174 -2.70 4.56 7.96
N ALA A 175 -1.90 5.62 7.85
CA ALA A 175 -0.60 5.60 7.21
C ALA A 175 0.36 6.56 7.92
N GLY A 176 1.66 6.37 7.74
CA GLY A 176 2.68 7.27 8.27
C GLY A 176 3.38 6.77 9.53
N THR A 177 3.88 7.72 10.32
CA THR A 177 4.61 7.48 11.57
C THR A 177 3.80 7.99 12.77
N GLN A 178 4.25 7.68 14.00
CA GLN A 178 3.61 8.19 15.21
C GLN A 178 3.46 9.71 15.20
N ASN A 179 4.48 10.45 14.72
CA ASN A 179 4.50 11.91 14.75
C ASN A 179 4.06 12.58 13.43
N ALA A 180 3.77 11.79 12.40
CA ALA A 180 3.32 12.27 11.10
C ALA A 180 2.43 11.21 10.45
N ALA A 181 1.17 11.15 10.89
CA ALA A 181 0.20 10.13 10.47
C ALA A 181 -0.97 10.74 9.70
N LEU A 182 -1.65 9.89 8.95
CA LEU A 182 -2.92 10.14 8.29
C LEU A 182 -4.02 9.28 8.90
N ALA A 183 -5.18 9.88 9.13
CA ALA A 183 -6.44 9.20 9.38
C ALA A 183 -7.35 9.42 8.17
N ILE A 184 -7.65 8.36 7.42
CA ILE A 184 -8.22 8.43 6.07
C ILE A 184 -9.59 7.77 6.05
N GLY A 185 -10.64 8.51 5.60
CA GLY A 185 -12.00 7.98 5.48
C GLY A 185 -12.58 7.49 6.80
N GLY A 186 -13.41 6.47 6.73
CA GLY A 186 -14.11 5.86 7.86
C GLY A 186 -15.60 6.15 7.87
N TYR A 187 -16.28 5.63 8.89
CA TYR A 187 -17.71 5.82 9.12
C TYR A 187 -17.94 6.72 10.33
N ASP A 188 -18.65 7.84 10.14
CA ASP A 188 -19.09 8.72 11.22
C ASP A 188 -20.32 8.14 11.90
N GLY A 189 -20.11 7.56 13.09
CA GLY A 189 -21.19 6.95 13.86
C GLY A 189 -22.25 7.93 14.37
N ASN A 190 -21.94 9.22 14.48
CA ASN A 190 -22.91 10.24 14.93
C ASN A 190 -23.92 10.58 13.83
N ASN A 191 -23.43 10.71 12.60
CA ASN A 191 -24.26 11.08 11.45
C ASN A 191 -24.71 9.87 10.62
N SER A 192 -24.21 8.67 10.93
CA SER A 192 -24.47 7.41 10.21
C SER A 192 -24.16 7.50 8.72
N ILE A 193 -22.98 8.03 8.38
CA ILE A 193 -22.50 8.20 6.99
C ILE A 193 -21.03 7.84 6.87
N ASN A 194 -20.65 7.36 5.71
CA ASN A 194 -19.24 7.27 5.31
C ASN A 194 -18.70 8.67 5.06
N VAL A 195 -17.43 8.87 5.40
CA VAL A 195 -16.75 10.15 5.19
C VAL A 195 -15.56 10.01 4.27
N SER A 196 -15.28 11.09 3.53
CA SER A 196 -14.09 11.21 2.68
C SER A 196 -12.96 11.97 3.37
N ILE A 197 -13.13 12.37 4.61
CA ILE A 197 -12.21 13.24 5.36
C ILE A 197 -10.87 12.53 5.54
N THR A 198 -9.79 13.29 5.31
CA THR A 198 -8.44 12.94 5.78
C THR A 198 -8.03 13.95 6.85
N GLU A 199 -7.45 13.46 7.93
CA GLU A 199 -6.80 14.28 8.95
C GLU A 199 -5.32 13.92 9.06
N GLU A 200 -4.50 14.94 9.31
CA GLU A 200 -3.03 14.87 9.43
C GLU A 200 -2.61 15.10 10.87
N TYR A 201 -1.84 14.16 11.43
CA TYR A 201 -1.26 14.26 12.76
C TYR A 201 0.14 14.83 12.71
N ASN A 202 0.46 15.78 13.58
CA ASN A 202 1.76 16.43 13.66
C ASN A 202 2.58 16.05 14.93
N GLY A 203 2.19 14.99 15.62
CA GLY A 203 2.79 14.60 16.92
C GLY A 203 2.14 15.26 18.13
N ALA A 204 1.11 16.11 17.94
CA ALA A 204 0.41 16.79 19.04
C ALA A 204 -1.09 16.97 18.78
N SER A 205 -1.48 17.19 17.54
CA SER A 205 -2.87 17.45 17.15
C SER A 205 -3.14 17.03 15.72
N TRP A 206 -4.43 16.82 15.41
CA TRP A 206 -4.93 16.57 14.07
C TRP A 206 -5.36 17.86 13.40
N SER A 207 -5.10 17.96 12.09
CA SER A 207 -5.55 19.03 11.22
C SER A 207 -6.15 18.47 9.94
N SER A 208 -7.04 19.22 9.28
CA SER A 208 -7.65 18.75 8.04
C SER A 208 -6.65 18.67 6.90
N GLY A 209 -6.60 17.52 6.22
CA GLY A 209 -5.95 17.29 4.94
C GLY A 209 -6.96 17.30 3.78
N GLY A 210 -6.48 16.94 2.57
CA GLY A 210 -7.32 16.77 1.38
C GLY A 210 -8.31 15.61 1.53
N SER A 211 -9.53 15.74 1.03
CA SER A 211 -10.53 14.68 1.08
C SER A 211 -10.39 13.68 -0.06
N LEU A 212 -10.70 12.41 0.20
CA LEU A 212 -10.90 11.38 -0.83
C LEU A 212 -11.99 11.81 -1.82
N SER A 213 -11.91 11.34 -3.05
CA SER A 213 -12.98 11.52 -4.05
C SER A 213 -14.25 10.76 -3.71
N THR A 214 -14.12 9.63 -3.02
CA THR A 214 -15.22 8.76 -2.63
C THR A 214 -15.20 8.51 -1.12
N ALA A 215 -16.28 8.86 -0.42
CA ALA A 215 -16.47 8.57 0.99
C ALA A 215 -16.56 7.05 1.19
N ARG A 216 -15.74 6.48 2.10
CA ARG A 216 -15.64 5.04 2.29
C ARG A 216 -15.04 4.67 3.64
N PHE A 217 -15.39 3.50 4.15
CA PHE A 217 -14.87 2.95 5.39
C PHE A 217 -14.25 1.56 5.17
N SER A 218 -13.56 1.03 6.18
CA SER A 218 -12.92 -0.29 6.11
C SER A 218 -12.01 -0.46 4.88
N LEU A 219 -11.41 0.63 4.44
CA LEU A 219 -10.38 0.69 3.42
C LEU A 219 -9.01 0.40 4.03
N ALA A 220 -8.02 0.14 3.20
CA ALA A 220 -6.62 0.04 3.62
C ALA A 220 -5.79 1.21 3.09
N ALA A 221 -4.63 1.42 3.71
CA ALA A 221 -3.67 2.42 3.26
C ALA A 221 -2.23 1.92 3.40
N ALA A 222 -1.33 2.56 2.68
CA ALA A 222 0.11 2.37 2.75
C ALA A 222 0.84 3.71 2.55
N GLY A 223 2.09 3.81 3.02
CA GLY A 223 2.92 4.98 2.80
C GLY A 223 3.12 5.87 4.02
N ILE A 224 3.46 7.13 3.75
CA ILE A 224 3.73 8.15 4.75
C ILE A 224 2.80 9.36 4.58
N GLN A 225 2.77 10.27 5.55
CA GLN A 225 1.85 11.42 5.54
C GLN A 225 1.93 12.26 4.25
N SER A 226 3.10 12.46 3.69
CA SER A 226 3.28 13.25 2.46
C SER A 226 3.17 12.43 1.16
N ALA A 227 3.04 11.10 1.25
CA ALA A 227 2.94 10.20 0.10
C ALA A 227 2.26 8.90 0.53
N ALA A 228 0.94 8.88 0.48
CA ALA A 228 0.12 7.74 0.88
C ALA A 228 -0.73 7.20 -0.27
N LEU A 229 -1.09 5.93 -0.16
CA LEU A 229 -2.01 5.24 -1.03
C LEU A 229 -3.20 4.77 -0.20
N ALA A 230 -4.43 5.06 -0.63
CA ALA A 230 -5.67 4.54 -0.04
C ALA A 230 -6.38 3.65 -1.06
N PHE A 231 -6.78 2.45 -0.68
CA PHE A 231 -7.35 1.49 -1.62
C PHE A 231 -8.44 0.61 -0.99
N GLY A 232 -9.38 0.19 -1.83
CA GLY A 232 -10.52 -0.61 -1.42
C GLY A 232 -11.48 0.17 -0.52
N GLY A 233 -12.21 -0.54 0.31
CA GLY A 233 -13.22 -0.03 1.23
C GLY A 233 -14.64 -0.29 0.75
N ASP A 234 -15.61 0.28 1.44
CA ASP A 234 -17.05 0.12 1.19
C ASP A 234 -17.74 1.50 1.23
N ASP A 235 -18.70 1.72 0.32
CA ASP A 235 -19.48 2.96 0.25
C ASP A 235 -20.90 2.83 0.84
N ASP A 236 -21.16 1.80 1.64
CA ASP A 236 -22.45 1.33 2.17
C ASP A 236 -23.34 0.63 1.13
N ILE A 237 -22.94 0.58 -0.12
CA ILE A 237 -23.68 -0.07 -1.21
C ILE A 237 -22.89 -1.25 -1.77
N ASN A 238 -21.60 -1.02 -2.02
CA ASN A 238 -20.73 -2.01 -2.66
C ASN A 238 -19.30 -1.95 -2.13
N PRO A 239 -18.58 -3.08 -2.12
CA PRO A 239 -17.14 -3.08 -2.04
C PRO A 239 -16.53 -2.25 -3.18
N LEU A 240 -15.45 -1.53 -2.90
CA LEU A 240 -14.77 -0.66 -3.84
C LEU A 240 -13.42 -1.24 -4.30
N SER A 241 -13.07 -0.98 -5.55
CA SER A 241 -11.73 -1.26 -6.10
C SER A 241 -10.88 0.01 -6.24
N CYS A 242 -11.46 1.18 -6.02
CA CYS A 242 -10.76 2.44 -6.26
C CYS A 242 -9.51 2.58 -5.38
N THR A 243 -8.48 3.15 -5.99
CA THR A 243 -7.23 3.53 -5.36
C THR A 243 -7.03 5.02 -5.54
N GLU A 244 -6.56 5.70 -4.51
CA GLU A 244 -6.22 7.12 -4.56
C GLU A 244 -4.83 7.35 -3.98
N GLU A 245 -4.07 8.26 -4.61
CA GLU A 245 -2.70 8.65 -4.25
C GLU A 245 -2.70 10.04 -3.61
N TYR A 246 -2.06 10.17 -2.45
CA TYR A 246 -1.91 11.42 -1.70
C TYR A 246 -0.54 12.05 -1.93
N ASP A 247 -0.51 13.33 -2.29
CA ASP A 247 0.72 14.09 -2.53
C ASP A 247 1.16 14.96 -1.34
N GLY A 248 0.54 14.77 -0.17
CA GLY A 248 0.74 15.62 1.02
C GLY A 248 -0.23 16.80 1.09
N THR A 249 -1.16 16.94 0.13
CA THR A 249 -2.13 18.04 0.08
C THR A 249 -3.48 17.58 -0.45
N SER A 250 -3.47 16.75 -1.49
CA SER A 250 -4.67 16.30 -2.20
C SER A 250 -4.58 14.85 -2.64
N TRP A 251 -5.74 14.23 -2.84
CA TRP A 251 -5.86 12.89 -3.39
C TRP A 251 -6.12 12.95 -4.89
N SER A 252 -5.48 12.07 -5.62
CA SER A 252 -5.68 11.84 -7.06
C SER A 252 -5.95 10.37 -7.34
N ALA A 253 -6.70 10.09 -8.42
CA ALA A 253 -7.04 8.71 -8.77
C ALA A 253 -5.80 7.91 -9.20
N GLY A 254 -5.60 6.75 -8.58
CA GLY A 254 -4.66 5.71 -8.98
C GLY A 254 -5.35 4.57 -9.72
N SER A 255 -4.58 3.58 -10.17
CA SER A 255 -5.13 2.37 -10.80
C SER A 255 -5.89 1.52 -9.77
N ALA A 256 -7.07 1.07 -10.15
CA ALA A 256 -7.94 0.29 -9.28
C ALA A 256 -7.39 -1.12 -8.99
N LEU A 257 -7.73 -1.67 -7.81
CA LEU A 257 -7.58 -3.09 -7.50
C LEU A 257 -8.29 -3.93 -8.57
N SER A 258 -7.77 -5.11 -8.87
CA SER A 258 -8.44 -6.07 -9.76
C SER A 258 -9.74 -6.60 -9.17
N THR A 259 -9.84 -6.65 -7.85
CA THR A 259 -11.02 -7.11 -7.12
C THR A 259 -11.46 -6.09 -6.08
N ALA A 260 -12.68 -5.58 -6.22
CA ALA A 260 -13.31 -4.69 -5.23
C ALA A 260 -13.47 -5.42 -3.89
N ARG A 261 -13.02 -4.82 -2.78
CA ARG A 261 -13.05 -5.43 -1.46
C ARG A 261 -12.88 -4.45 -0.32
N TYR A 262 -13.41 -4.79 0.84
CA TYR A 262 -13.28 -4.03 2.09
C TYR A 262 -12.81 -4.94 3.24
N LEU A 263 -12.52 -4.40 4.41
CA LEU A 263 -11.92 -5.12 5.54
C LEU A 263 -10.62 -5.86 5.15
N LEU A 264 -9.92 -5.32 4.18
CA LEU A 264 -8.60 -5.78 3.74
C LEU A 264 -7.50 -5.09 4.55
N ALA A 265 -6.31 -5.65 4.52
CA ALA A 265 -5.13 -5.01 5.09
C ALA A 265 -4.19 -4.48 4.01
N GLY A 266 -3.33 -3.56 4.42
CA GLY A 266 -2.30 -2.95 3.58
C GLY A 266 -0.95 -2.90 4.25
N ALA A 267 0.11 -2.85 3.44
CA ALA A 267 1.49 -2.63 3.87
C ALA A 267 2.28 -1.92 2.75
N GLY A 268 3.47 -1.42 3.08
CA GLY A 268 4.38 -0.86 2.11
C GLY A 268 4.36 0.65 2.00
N THR A 269 4.64 1.15 0.79
CA THR A 269 4.72 2.58 0.48
C THR A 269 3.71 2.96 -0.59
N GLN A 270 3.53 4.25 -0.87
CA GLN A 270 2.64 4.72 -1.95
C GLN A 270 2.96 4.04 -3.29
N ASN A 271 4.24 3.89 -3.63
CA ASN A 271 4.68 3.35 -4.90
C ASN A 271 4.95 1.84 -4.89
N ALA A 272 4.90 1.20 -3.72
CA ALA A 272 5.14 -0.23 -3.54
C ALA A 272 4.26 -0.73 -2.39
N ALA A 273 2.96 -0.77 -2.65
CA ALA A 273 1.97 -1.22 -1.67
C ALA A 273 1.59 -2.68 -1.89
N LEU A 274 1.16 -3.29 -0.81
CA LEU A 274 0.62 -4.64 -0.75
C LEU A 274 -0.81 -4.56 -0.19
N ALA A 275 -1.77 -5.14 -0.91
CA ALA A 275 -3.16 -5.29 -0.48
C ALA A 275 -3.47 -6.77 -0.31
N PHE A 276 -4.00 -7.20 0.84
CA PHE A 276 -4.26 -8.61 1.09
C PHE A 276 -5.48 -8.86 1.97
N GLY A 277 -6.10 -10.03 1.78
CA GLY A 277 -7.32 -10.40 2.47
C GLY A 277 -8.54 -9.57 2.05
N GLY A 278 -9.54 -9.53 2.90
CA GLY A 278 -10.76 -8.73 2.74
C GLY A 278 -11.97 -9.48 2.22
N TYR A 279 -13.08 -8.77 2.01
CA TYR A 279 -14.36 -9.31 1.56
C TYR A 279 -14.78 -8.72 0.21
N SER A 280 -15.08 -9.60 -0.74
CA SER A 280 -15.50 -9.26 -2.11
C SER A 280 -16.81 -9.96 -2.52
N GLY A 281 -17.71 -10.20 -1.55
CA GLY A 281 -18.84 -11.11 -1.66
C GLY A 281 -18.55 -12.47 -1.02
N THR A 282 -17.28 -12.82 -0.91
CA THR A 282 -16.74 -13.96 -0.13
C THR A 282 -15.48 -13.52 0.59
N ILE A 283 -15.11 -14.22 1.66
CA ILE A 283 -13.84 -14.00 2.37
C ILE A 283 -12.69 -14.35 1.42
N SER A 284 -11.75 -13.45 1.29
CA SER A 284 -10.69 -13.52 0.28
C SER A 284 -9.30 -13.73 0.91
N GLY A 285 -8.51 -14.57 0.25
CA GLY A 285 -7.06 -14.67 0.49
C GLY A 285 -6.23 -13.92 -0.55
N CYS A 286 -6.87 -13.20 -1.48
CA CYS A 286 -6.17 -12.51 -2.58
C CYS A 286 -5.15 -11.50 -2.06
N THR A 287 -3.99 -11.49 -2.70
CA THR A 287 -2.95 -10.48 -2.54
C THR A 287 -2.75 -9.77 -3.86
N GLU A 288 -2.62 -8.45 -3.81
CA GLU A 288 -2.27 -7.62 -4.95
C GLU A 288 -1.10 -6.69 -4.59
N GLU A 289 -0.21 -6.47 -5.55
CA GLU A 289 0.99 -5.65 -5.43
C GLU A 289 0.87 -4.42 -6.31
N TYR A 290 1.00 -3.23 -5.72
CA TYR A 290 1.00 -1.96 -6.43
C TYR A 290 2.42 -1.60 -6.85
N SER A 291 2.62 -1.42 -8.15
CA SER A 291 3.91 -1.02 -8.70
C SER A 291 3.77 0.28 -9.47
N PRO A 292 4.78 1.19 -9.35
CA PRO A 292 4.78 2.40 -10.15
C PRO A 292 4.91 2.05 -11.63
N SER A 293 4.41 2.93 -12.46
CA SER A 293 4.68 2.85 -13.90
C SER A 293 6.18 2.79 -14.14
N THR A 294 6.64 1.74 -14.79
CA THR A 294 8.02 1.68 -15.25
C THR A 294 8.18 2.64 -16.43
N THR A 295 8.84 3.76 -16.20
CA THR A 295 9.32 4.60 -17.29
C THR A 295 10.49 3.87 -17.94
N LEU A 296 10.25 3.20 -19.06
CA LEU A 296 11.32 2.71 -19.90
C LEU A 296 11.87 3.92 -20.68
N ALA A 297 12.89 4.56 -20.13
CA ALA A 297 13.69 5.52 -20.89
C ALA A 297 14.53 4.75 -21.90
N LEU A 298 14.06 4.66 -23.15
CA LEU A 298 14.87 4.15 -24.24
C LEU A 298 15.78 5.28 -24.72
N THR A 299 16.97 5.41 -24.16
CA THR A 299 17.99 6.30 -24.68
C THR A 299 18.60 5.69 -25.93
N LYS A 300 18.12 6.10 -27.10
CA LYS A 300 18.75 5.74 -28.38
C LYS A 300 19.88 6.73 -28.65
N THR A 301 21.10 6.29 -28.53
CA THR A 301 22.26 7.02 -29.06
C THR A 301 22.49 6.52 -30.48
N PHE A 302 22.30 7.39 -31.46
CA PHE A 302 22.65 7.09 -32.86
C PHE A 302 24.06 7.59 -33.09
N ASP A 303 25.01 6.69 -33.23
CA ASP A 303 26.35 7.04 -33.68
C ASP A 303 26.40 6.91 -35.22
N TYR A 304 26.56 8.05 -35.88
CA TYR A 304 26.79 8.09 -37.31
C TYR A 304 28.29 7.95 -37.60
N SER A 305 28.68 6.81 -38.12
CA SER A 305 30.05 6.62 -38.65
C SER A 305 30.10 7.15 -40.07
N GLY A 306 30.77 8.29 -40.28
CA GLY A 306 30.88 8.98 -41.56
C GLY A 306 31.59 8.24 -42.69
N SER A 307 32.13 7.05 -42.43
CA SER A 307 32.87 6.26 -43.43
C SER A 307 32.05 5.19 -44.17
N THR A 308 30.86 4.81 -43.64
CA THR A 308 30.07 3.69 -44.23
C THR A 308 28.62 4.06 -44.48
N GLY A 309 28.13 5.24 -44.05
CA GLY A 309 26.73 5.63 -44.18
C GLY A 309 25.76 4.78 -43.33
N ALA A 310 26.25 3.99 -42.39
CA ALA A 310 25.46 3.12 -41.54
C ALA A 310 25.11 3.79 -40.21
N VAL A 311 23.82 3.72 -39.83
CA VAL A 311 23.36 4.08 -38.49
C VAL A 311 23.58 2.86 -37.57
N ILE A 312 24.50 2.97 -36.62
CA ILE A 312 24.76 1.93 -35.66
C ILE A 312 23.98 2.25 -34.39
N LEU A 313 23.06 1.37 -34.00
CA LEU A 313 22.35 1.42 -32.72
C LEU A 313 23.28 0.84 -31.65
N SER A 314 24.07 1.67 -30.98
CA SER A 314 24.84 1.22 -29.80
C SER A 314 24.02 1.44 -28.55
N GLN A 315 23.73 0.34 -27.87
CA GLN A 315 22.97 0.18 -26.63
C GLN A 315 21.45 0.16 -26.75
N VAL A 316 20.91 -1.01 -26.99
CA VAL A 316 19.57 -1.38 -26.53
C VAL A 316 19.74 -1.88 -25.09
N SER A 317 19.03 -1.28 -24.13
CA SER A 317 19.07 -1.71 -22.73
C SER A 317 18.83 -3.21 -22.64
N SER A 318 19.59 -3.89 -21.79
CA SER A 318 19.53 -5.35 -21.55
C SER A 318 18.17 -5.85 -21.02
N SER A 319 17.22 -4.95 -20.73
CA SER A 319 15.88 -5.29 -20.28
C SER A 319 14.87 -5.56 -21.41
N LEU A 320 15.22 -5.29 -22.68
CA LEU A 320 14.41 -5.67 -23.85
C LEU A 320 14.95 -6.97 -24.44
N ASN A 321 14.67 -8.09 -23.79
CA ASN A 321 15.05 -9.41 -24.28
C ASN A 321 13.88 -9.99 -25.10
N PHE A 322 13.78 -9.61 -26.37
CA PHE A 322 12.89 -10.30 -27.28
C PHE A 322 13.54 -11.60 -27.73
N THR A 323 12.86 -12.72 -27.51
CA THR A 323 13.34 -14.05 -27.88
C THR A 323 13.24 -14.35 -29.38
N ASP A 324 12.41 -13.58 -30.10
CA ASP A 324 12.20 -13.69 -31.55
C ASP A 324 11.56 -12.42 -32.14
N ASP A 325 11.48 -12.36 -33.47
CA ASP A 325 10.90 -11.24 -34.22
C ASP A 325 9.38 -11.04 -33.94
N THR A 326 8.68 -12.10 -33.52
CA THR A 326 7.27 -12.06 -33.20
C THR A 326 7.03 -11.29 -31.91
N ALA A 327 7.90 -11.49 -30.89
CA ALA A 327 7.85 -10.77 -29.63
C ALA A 327 8.15 -9.27 -29.83
N ALA A 328 9.10 -8.93 -30.72
CA ALA A 328 9.41 -7.55 -31.09
C ALA A 328 8.23 -6.84 -31.78
N ALA A 329 7.52 -7.52 -32.69
CA ALA A 329 6.36 -7.00 -33.39
C ALA A 329 5.16 -6.76 -32.42
N THR A 330 4.99 -7.65 -31.42
CA THR A 330 3.94 -7.51 -30.41
C THR A 330 4.22 -6.32 -29.48
N GLY A 331 5.49 -5.96 -29.25
CA GLY A 331 5.90 -4.78 -28.52
C GLY A 331 5.80 -3.46 -29.32
N GLY A 332 5.25 -3.48 -30.55
CA GLY A 332 5.03 -2.30 -31.36
C GLY A 332 6.28 -1.80 -32.10
N ILE A 333 7.31 -2.61 -32.22
CA ILE A 333 8.52 -2.30 -32.99
C ILE A 333 8.28 -2.75 -34.44
N PRO A 334 8.41 -1.88 -35.47
CA PRO A 334 8.19 -2.26 -36.85
C PRO A 334 9.16 -3.38 -37.30
N LEU A 335 8.61 -4.41 -37.95
CA LEU A 335 9.39 -5.48 -38.58
C LEU A 335 10.41 -4.87 -39.56
N GLY A 336 11.69 -5.14 -39.36
CA GLY A 336 12.78 -4.63 -40.18
C GLY A 336 13.68 -3.59 -39.50
N GLY A 337 13.39 -3.20 -38.23
CA GLY A 337 14.18 -2.20 -37.50
C GLY A 337 15.38 -2.73 -36.69
N LEU A 338 15.52 -4.03 -36.54
CA LEU A 338 16.59 -4.64 -35.75
C LEU A 338 17.33 -5.70 -36.58
N TYR A 339 18.49 -5.34 -37.13
CA TYR A 339 19.45 -6.34 -37.62
C TYR A 339 20.29 -6.86 -36.47
N ARG A 340 20.19 -8.17 -36.18
CA ARG A 340 21.23 -8.92 -35.47
C ARG A 340 22.38 -9.15 -36.43
N ASN A 341 23.55 -8.60 -36.17
CA ASN A 341 24.77 -9.20 -36.68
C ASN A 341 25.02 -10.45 -35.84
N GLY A 342 24.77 -11.62 -36.47
CA GLY A 342 25.18 -12.87 -35.90
C GLY A 342 26.72 -13.01 -36.00
N ASN A 343 27.32 -13.11 -34.84
CA ASN A 343 28.45 -14.01 -34.51
C ASN A 343 28.42 -14.22 -33.02
#